data_cbe2f52c80a348b141e92ac4d5a7e239
#
_entry.id   cbe2f52c80a348b141e92ac4d5a7e239
#
_cell.length_a   1.000
_cell.length_b   1.000
_cell.length_c   1.000
_cell.angle_alpha   90.00
_cell.angle_beta   90.00
_cell.angle_gamma   90.00
#
_symmetry.space_group_name_H-M   'P 1'
#
loop_
_entity.id
_entity.type
_entity.pdbx_description
1 polymer ?
#
loop_
_entity_poly.entity_id
_entity_poly.type
_entity_poly.pdbx_seq_one_letter_code
_entity_poly.pdbx_strand_id
1 'polypeptide(L)'
;MDKLEISSHGNIESAKEFTNSLEKSQFTFCLVISYTETSEIPGITIAGADKEFLKFTSPADAEFLRHGFCKCIDSIPMSPDGKPTPALLTKASLDIAKIPHFVINAGSKIHPDVSYFDSQLDYGKNISESTALTPEKVIEAVEFGRVIGKSISKPNDCLVIGESIPGGTTTALAVLKGF
;
A
#
# COMPACT_ATOMS: atom_id res chain seq x y z
N MET A 1 -31.49 -4.13 0.19
CA MET A 1 -30.06 -4.06 0.63
C MET A 1 -29.98 -4.86 1.91
N ASP A 2 -29.24 -5.94 1.90
CA ASP A 2 -28.99 -6.70 3.11
C ASP A 2 -28.26 -5.81 4.11
N LYS A 3 -28.69 -5.86 5.37
CA LYS A 3 -28.05 -5.07 6.41
C LYS A 3 -26.62 -5.56 6.59
N LEU A 4 -25.66 -4.65 6.52
CA LEU A 4 -24.27 -4.94 6.89
C LEU A 4 -24.25 -5.35 8.37
N GLU A 5 -23.78 -6.56 8.66
CA GLU A 5 -23.58 -7.02 10.02
C GLU A 5 -22.16 -6.67 10.46
N ILE A 6 -22.05 -5.94 11.55
CA ILE A 6 -20.76 -5.53 12.11
C ILE A 6 -20.53 -6.29 13.40
N SER A 7 -19.49 -7.13 13.41
CA SER A 7 -19.03 -7.81 14.61
C SER A 7 -17.89 -7.02 15.25
N SER A 8 -17.94 -6.83 16.55
CA SER A 8 -16.88 -6.15 17.32
C SER A 8 -16.39 -7.04 18.46
N HIS A 9 -15.09 -6.95 18.74
CA HIS A 9 -14.41 -7.67 19.83
C HIS A 9 -13.71 -6.67 20.76
N GLY A 10 -13.56 -7.04 22.03
CA GLY A 10 -12.96 -6.17 23.05
C GLY A 10 -13.96 -5.15 23.57
N ASN A 11 -13.63 -3.85 23.55
CA ASN A 11 -14.53 -2.80 24.01
C ASN A 11 -15.60 -2.50 22.96
N ILE A 12 -16.78 -3.09 23.13
CA ILE A 12 -17.91 -3.01 22.20
C ILE A 12 -18.46 -1.57 22.10
N GLU A 13 -18.44 -0.81 23.19
CA GLU A 13 -18.96 0.56 23.21
C GLU A 13 -18.08 1.49 22.37
N SER A 14 -16.77 1.46 22.59
CA SER A 14 -15.80 2.20 21.77
C SER A 14 -15.84 1.79 20.28
N ALA A 15 -16.06 0.50 19.99
CA ALA A 15 -16.20 0.03 18.62
C ALA A 15 -17.45 0.60 17.93
N LYS A 16 -18.58 0.66 18.65
CA LYS A 16 -19.80 1.28 18.13
C LYS A 16 -19.66 2.78 17.91
N GLU A 17 -19.06 3.50 18.87
CA GLU A 17 -18.79 4.93 18.73
C GLU A 17 -17.91 5.21 17.52
N PHE A 18 -16.83 4.43 17.35
CA PHE A 18 -15.96 4.53 16.18
C PHE A 18 -16.73 4.28 14.87
N THR A 19 -17.50 3.18 14.79
CA THR A 19 -18.28 2.86 13.59
C THR A 19 -19.27 3.96 13.25
N ASN A 20 -19.99 4.48 14.26
CA ASN A 20 -20.95 5.58 14.05
C ASN A 20 -20.26 6.87 13.60
N SER A 21 -19.03 7.13 14.04
CA SER A 21 -18.26 8.30 13.60
C SER A 21 -17.89 8.20 12.11
N LEU A 22 -17.69 6.98 11.59
CA LEU A 22 -17.34 6.77 10.19
C LEU A 22 -18.49 7.01 9.20
N GLU A 23 -19.75 6.86 9.63
CA GLU A 23 -20.91 7.00 8.73
C GLU A 23 -21.01 8.38 8.06
N LYS A 24 -20.50 9.42 8.70
CA LYS A 24 -20.52 10.80 8.20
C LYS A 24 -19.16 11.32 7.77
N SER A 25 -18.13 10.50 7.87
CA SER A 25 -16.76 10.90 7.61
C SER A 25 -16.47 11.00 6.11
N GLN A 26 -15.66 11.97 5.74
CA GLN A 26 -15.07 12.05 4.42
C GLN A 26 -13.80 11.22 4.40
N PHE A 27 -13.78 10.23 3.51
CA PHE A 27 -12.65 9.32 3.36
C PHE A 27 -11.70 9.78 2.28
N THR A 28 -10.42 9.53 2.52
CA THR A 28 -9.38 9.57 1.49
C THR A 28 -8.53 8.32 1.62
N PHE A 29 -8.17 7.73 0.48
CA PHE A 29 -7.28 6.57 0.44
C PHE A 29 -5.89 6.98 -0.06
N CYS A 30 -4.85 6.49 0.62
CA CYS A 30 -3.46 6.65 0.20
C CYS A 30 -2.86 5.29 -0.08
N LEU A 31 -2.45 5.04 -1.33
CA LEU A 31 -1.66 3.88 -1.70
C LEU A 31 -0.18 4.23 -1.55
N VAL A 32 0.49 3.61 -0.60
CA VAL A 32 1.96 3.70 -0.46
C VAL A 32 2.58 2.56 -1.26
N ILE A 33 3.40 2.91 -2.24
CA ILE A 33 4.12 1.95 -3.07
C ILE A 33 5.61 1.95 -2.74
N SER A 34 6.20 0.78 -2.71
CA SER A 34 7.65 0.60 -2.50
C SER A 34 8.15 -0.73 -3.06
N TYR A 35 9.44 -0.99 -2.89
CA TYR A 35 10.08 -2.24 -3.25
C TYR A 35 11.15 -2.62 -2.22
N THR A 36 11.42 -3.90 -2.09
CA THR A 36 12.55 -4.42 -1.31
C THR A 36 13.18 -5.62 -2.00
N GLU A 37 14.51 -5.64 -2.08
CA GLU A 37 15.27 -6.80 -2.59
C GLU A 37 15.06 -8.05 -1.72
N THR A 38 14.61 -7.91 -0.48
CA THR A 38 14.21 -9.05 0.38
C THR A 38 13.13 -9.90 -0.28
N SER A 39 12.25 -9.28 -1.10
CA SER A 39 11.21 -10.02 -1.83
C SER A 39 11.76 -10.96 -2.90
N GLU A 40 13.02 -10.77 -3.32
CA GLU A 40 13.69 -11.60 -4.31
C GLU A 40 14.18 -12.94 -3.74
N ILE A 41 14.13 -13.12 -2.40
CA ILE A 41 14.45 -14.38 -1.74
C ILE A 41 13.36 -15.40 -2.10
N PRO A 42 13.72 -16.60 -2.60
CA PRO A 42 12.73 -17.62 -2.96
C PRO A 42 11.78 -17.95 -1.80
N GLY A 43 10.48 -17.95 -2.07
CA GLY A 43 9.45 -18.28 -1.09
C GLY A 43 8.99 -17.15 -0.16
N ILE A 44 9.59 -15.96 -0.25
CA ILE A 44 9.18 -14.79 0.57
C ILE A 44 7.85 -14.19 0.09
N THR A 45 7.60 -14.21 -1.20
CA THR A 45 6.39 -13.61 -1.79
C THR A 45 5.81 -14.49 -2.90
N ILE A 46 4.51 -14.37 -3.10
CA ILE A 46 3.79 -14.91 -4.25
C ILE A 46 3.42 -13.81 -5.26
N ALA A 47 3.88 -12.58 -5.06
CA ALA A 47 3.66 -11.48 -5.99
C ALA A 47 4.51 -11.69 -7.25
N GLY A 48 4.01 -11.17 -8.39
CA GLY A 48 4.69 -11.27 -9.68
C GLY A 48 4.64 -12.67 -10.29
N ALA A 49 4.59 -12.75 -11.62
CA ALA A 49 4.59 -14.02 -12.34
C ALA A 49 5.93 -14.76 -12.16
N ASP A 50 7.01 -14.02 -12.01
CA ASP A 50 8.37 -14.48 -11.69
C ASP A 50 9.17 -13.35 -11.04
N LYS A 51 10.45 -13.63 -10.71
CA LYS A 51 11.36 -12.68 -10.06
C LYS A 51 11.51 -11.35 -10.83
N GLU A 52 11.54 -11.40 -12.16
CA GLU A 52 11.71 -10.22 -12.99
C GLU A 52 10.49 -9.29 -12.93
N PHE A 53 9.31 -9.85 -12.70
CA PHE A 53 8.05 -9.09 -12.58
C PHE A 53 7.82 -8.51 -11.20
N LEU A 54 8.53 -8.92 -10.14
CA LEU A 54 8.36 -8.37 -8.80
C LEU A 54 8.45 -6.85 -8.74
N LYS A 55 9.41 -6.26 -9.47
CA LYS A 55 9.62 -4.80 -9.52
C LYS A 55 8.44 -4.01 -10.10
N PHE A 56 7.58 -4.67 -10.86
CA PHE A 56 6.40 -4.05 -11.48
C PHE A 56 5.13 -4.17 -10.62
N THR A 57 5.12 -4.97 -9.57
CA THR A 57 3.91 -5.22 -8.74
C THR A 57 3.31 -3.92 -8.22
N SER A 58 4.08 -3.14 -7.49
CA SER A 58 3.58 -1.91 -6.86
C SER A 58 3.27 -0.79 -7.86
N PRO A 59 4.13 -0.49 -8.87
CA PRO A 59 3.77 0.49 -9.88
C PRO A 59 2.55 0.09 -10.71
N ALA A 60 2.40 -1.19 -11.07
CA ALA A 60 1.22 -1.66 -11.81
C ALA A 60 -0.06 -1.54 -10.98
N ASP A 61 -0.02 -1.81 -9.66
CA ASP A 61 -1.15 -1.59 -8.77
C ASP A 61 -1.55 -0.10 -8.73
N ALA A 62 -0.58 0.81 -8.66
CA ALA A 62 -0.83 2.25 -8.69
C ALA A 62 -1.48 2.71 -10.01
N GLU A 63 -0.96 2.24 -11.13
CA GLU A 63 -1.53 2.53 -12.46
C GLU A 63 -2.94 1.96 -12.60
N PHE A 64 -3.14 0.72 -12.15
CA PHE A 64 -4.44 0.07 -12.19
C PHE A 64 -5.47 0.82 -11.33
N LEU A 65 -5.13 1.23 -10.11
CA LEU A 65 -6.03 2.04 -9.29
C LEU A 65 -6.42 3.33 -10.02
N ARG A 66 -5.49 3.99 -10.67
CA ARG A 66 -5.72 5.28 -11.33
C ARG A 66 -6.49 5.15 -12.63
N HIS A 67 -6.07 4.23 -13.50
CA HIS A 67 -6.52 4.15 -14.88
C HIS A 67 -7.51 3.00 -15.15
N GLY A 68 -7.51 1.95 -14.30
CA GLY A 68 -8.20 0.69 -14.54
C GLY A 68 -7.44 -0.27 -15.47
N PHE A 69 -6.22 0.09 -15.84
CA PHE A 69 -5.27 -0.73 -16.60
C PHE A 69 -3.84 -0.36 -16.21
N CYS A 70 -2.89 -1.23 -16.53
CA CYS A 70 -1.47 -1.00 -16.31
C CYS A 70 -0.80 -0.51 -17.60
N LYS A 71 0.24 0.30 -17.46
CA LYS A 71 1.09 0.77 -18.57
C LYS A 71 2.48 0.13 -18.50
N CYS A 72 2.97 -0.16 -17.31
CA CYS A 72 4.28 -0.76 -17.09
C CYS A 72 4.31 -2.27 -17.39
N ILE A 73 3.15 -2.92 -17.50
CA ILE A 73 2.98 -4.32 -17.90
C ILE A 73 1.73 -4.48 -18.77
N ASP A 74 1.68 -5.52 -19.61
CA ASP A 74 0.59 -5.75 -20.58
C ASP A 74 -0.73 -6.20 -19.94
N SER A 75 -0.71 -6.60 -18.66
CA SER A 75 -1.88 -7.08 -17.90
C SER A 75 -1.90 -6.50 -16.50
N ILE A 76 -2.94 -6.81 -15.72
CA ILE A 76 -2.91 -6.54 -14.28
C ILE A 76 -1.94 -7.50 -13.58
N PRO A 77 -1.31 -7.09 -12.44
CA PRO A 77 -0.45 -7.98 -11.68
C PRO A 77 -1.18 -9.27 -11.29
N MET A 78 -0.51 -10.39 -11.50
CA MET A 78 -1.02 -11.73 -11.15
C MET A 78 0.02 -12.53 -10.42
N SER A 79 -0.44 -13.43 -9.53
CA SER A 79 0.42 -14.45 -8.92
C SER A 79 0.80 -15.54 -9.93
N PRO A 80 1.82 -16.38 -9.68
CA PRO A 80 2.21 -17.47 -10.57
C PRO A 80 1.09 -18.49 -10.84
N ASP A 81 0.14 -18.62 -9.92
CA ASP A 81 -1.06 -19.48 -10.06
C ASP A 81 -2.26 -18.76 -10.68
N GLY A 82 -2.05 -17.57 -11.27
CA GLY A 82 -3.05 -16.84 -12.05
C GLY A 82 -4.08 -16.08 -11.22
N LYS A 83 -3.84 -15.83 -9.94
CA LYS A 83 -4.73 -14.98 -9.12
C LYS A 83 -4.42 -13.51 -9.34
N PRO A 84 -5.46 -12.67 -9.60
CA PRO A 84 -5.25 -11.25 -9.83
C PRO A 84 -4.88 -10.52 -8.54
N THR A 85 -4.24 -9.37 -8.69
CA THR A 85 -3.88 -8.50 -7.58
C THR A 85 -5.08 -8.10 -6.71
N PRO A 86 -4.91 -7.99 -5.38
CA PRO A 86 -5.91 -7.40 -4.49
C PRO A 86 -6.32 -5.97 -4.85
N ALA A 87 -5.54 -5.25 -5.65
CA ALA A 87 -5.88 -3.92 -6.15
C ALA A 87 -7.21 -3.87 -6.91
N LEU A 88 -7.68 -5.01 -7.47
CA LEU A 88 -9.03 -5.14 -8.05
C LEU A 88 -10.13 -4.81 -7.04
N LEU A 89 -10.05 -5.36 -5.83
CA LEU A 89 -11.03 -5.11 -4.78
C LEU A 89 -10.93 -3.67 -4.27
N THR A 90 -9.70 -3.18 -4.11
CA THR A 90 -9.46 -1.79 -3.71
C THR A 90 -10.07 -0.82 -4.71
N LYS A 91 -9.77 -1.01 -6.02
CA LYS A 91 -10.33 -0.15 -7.07
C LYS A 91 -11.86 -0.19 -7.08
N ALA A 92 -12.45 -1.37 -7.06
CA ALA A 92 -13.91 -1.51 -7.04
C ALA A 92 -14.54 -0.78 -5.84
N SER A 93 -13.93 -0.89 -4.66
CA SER A 93 -14.40 -0.22 -3.44
C SER A 93 -14.29 1.30 -3.56
N LEU A 94 -13.16 1.81 -4.05
CA LEU A 94 -12.94 3.25 -4.23
C LEU A 94 -13.89 3.84 -5.26
N ASP A 95 -14.13 3.15 -6.37
CA ASP A 95 -15.03 3.60 -7.44
C ASP A 95 -16.50 3.63 -6.98
N ILE A 96 -16.96 2.57 -6.28
CA ILE A 96 -18.32 2.49 -5.76
C ILE A 96 -18.59 3.55 -4.69
N ALA A 97 -17.67 3.70 -3.74
CA ALA A 97 -17.78 4.65 -2.65
C ALA A 97 -17.34 6.08 -3.04
N LYS A 98 -16.82 6.28 -4.26
CA LYS A 98 -16.29 7.55 -4.78
C LYS A 98 -15.24 8.17 -3.84
N ILE A 99 -14.37 7.34 -3.27
CA ILE A 99 -13.32 7.77 -2.38
C ILE A 99 -12.14 8.32 -3.21
N PRO A 100 -11.76 9.59 -3.01
CA PRO A 100 -10.55 10.12 -3.63
C PRO A 100 -9.31 9.38 -3.12
N HIS A 101 -8.32 9.21 -4.00
CA HIS A 101 -7.10 8.50 -3.64
C HIS A 101 -5.85 9.17 -4.19
N PHE A 102 -4.74 8.95 -3.48
CA PHE A 102 -3.40 9.42 -3.81
C PHE A 102 -2.43 8.25 -3.83
N VAL A 103 -1.39 8.38 -4.64
CA VAL A 103 -0.25 7.47 -4.66
C VAL A 103 0.94 8.16 -3.98
N ILE A 104 1.63 7.43 -3.12
CA ILE A 104 2.85 7.86 -2.43
C ILE A 104 3.95 6.88 -2.79
N ASN A 105 5.00 7.36 -3.47
CA ASN A 105 6.18 6.55 -3.74
C ASN A 105 7.15 6.63 -2.55
N ALA A 106 7.30 5.52 -1.84
CA ALA A 106 8.21 5.36 -0.70
C ALA A 106 9.43 4.48 -1.05
N GLY A 107 9.88 4.54 -2.31
CA GLY A 107 11.04 3.81 -2.80
C GLY A 107 10.67 2.62 -3.69
N SER A 108 9.99 2.87 -4.80
CA SER A 108 9.76 1.87 -5.85
C SER A 108 10.98 1.70 -6.75
N LYS A 109 11.24 0.49 -7.22
CA LYS A 109 12.32 0.20 -8.18
C LYS A 109 11.98 0.69 -9.59
N ILE A 110 10.68 0.69 -9.95
CA ILE A 110 10.12 1.25 -11.18
C ILE A 110 9.08 2.29 -10.79
N HIS A 111 9.08 3.42 -11.47
CA HIS A 111 8.12 4.50 -11.23
C HIS A 111 6.84 4.26 -12.06
N PRO A 112 5.65 4.41 -11.45
CA PRO A 112 4.39 4.28 -12.18
C PRO A 112 4.13 5.51 -13.05
N ASP A 113 3.42 5.33 -14.16
CA ASP A 113 2.95 6.43 -15.02
C ASP A 113 1.62 7.01 -14.50
N VAL A 114 1.67 7.53 -13.27
CA VAL A 114 0.59 8.28 -12.59
C VAL A 114 1.17 9.44 -11.79
N SER A 115 0.33 10.38 -11.37
CA SER A 115 0.77 11.40 -10.42
C SER A 115 0.92 10.79 -9.02
N TYR A 116 2.02 11.06 -8.34
CA TYR A 116 2.31 10.60 -6.99
C TYR A 116 3.12 11.62 -6.19
N PHE A 117 3.08 11.49 -4.87
CA PHE A 117 4.02 12.17 -3.98
C PHE A 117 5.28 11.31 -3.88
N ASP A 118 6.43 11.90 -4.14
CA ASP A 118 7.71 11.18 -4.14
C ASP A 118 8.50 11.45 -2.87
N SER A 119 8.85 10.40 -2.16
CA SER A 119 9.74 10.50 -0.99
C SER A 119 11.21 10.71 -1.37
N GLN A 120 11.58 10.47 -2.63
CA GLN A 120 12.95 10.42 -3.10
C GLN A 120 13.83 9.40 -2.37
N LEU A 121 13.21 8.38 -1.77
CA LEU A 121 13.92 7.28 -1.14
C LEU A 121 14.24 6.20 -2.16
N ASP A 122 15.38 5.57 -1.99
CA ASP A 122 15.73 4.33 -2.67
C ASP A 122 14.90 3.16 -2.10
N TYR A 123 14.76 2.10 -2.90
CA TYR A 123 14.14 0.87 -2.42
C TYR A 123 15.02 0.13 -1.39
N GLY A 124 14.38 -0.69 -0.55
CA GLY A 124 15.05 -1.45 0.50
C GLY A 124 15.97 -2.54 -0.06
N LYS A 125 17.17 -2.66 0.54
CA LYS A 125 18.11 -3.74 0.23
C LYS A 125 17.67 -5.06 0.86
N ASN A 126 18.30 -6.16 0.45
CA ASN A 126 18.05 -7.48 1.00
C ASN A 126 18.54 -7.55 2.46
N ILE A 127 17.61 -7.71 3.41
CA ILE A 127 17.94 -7.77 4.85
C ILE A 127 18.77 -8.99 5.25
N SER A 128 18.85 -10.05 4.41
CA SER A 128 19.73 -11.20 4.66
C SER A 128 21.20 -10.93 4.33
N GLU A 129 21.49 -9.86 3.62
CA GLU A 129 22.82 -9.52 3.13
C GLU A 129 23.34 -8.20 3.71
N SER A 130 22.45 -7.25 3.97
CA SER A 130 22.80 -5.92 4.46
C SER A 130 21.63 -5.26 5.19
N THR A 131 21.84 -4.07 5.76
CA THR A 131 20.77 -3.20 6.22
C THR A 131 19.87 -2.78 5.04
N ALA A 132 18.56 -2.93 5.18
CA ALA A 132 17.61 -2.56 4.12
C ALA A 132 17.66 -1.07 3.79
N LEU A 133 17.71 -0.22 4.82
CA LEU A 133 17.88 1.23 4.73
C LEU A 133 18.87 1.69 5.81
N THR A 134 19.54 2.82 5.58
CA THR A 134 20.33 3.44 6.65
C THR A 134 19.41 4.12 7.67
N PRO A 135 19.87 4.33 8.93
CA PRO A 135 19.09 5.05 9.94
C PRO A 135 18.63 6.44 9.48
N GLU A 136 19.48 7.15 8.73
CA GLU A 136 19.19 8.48 8.19
C GLU A 136 18.01 8.40 7.20
N LYS A 137 18.00 7.39 6.31
CA LYS A 137 16.90 7.19 5.35
C LYS A 137 15.59 6.81 6.03
N VAL A 138 15.64 6.10 7.15
CA VAL A 138 14.45 5.82 7.96
C VAL A 138 13.89 7.11 8.56
N ILE A 139 14.75 7.99 9.09
CA ILE A 139 14.34 9.29 9.62
C ILE A 139 13.73 10.16 8.52
N GLU A 140 14.38 10.25 7.34
CA GLU A 140 13.84 10.95 6.18
C GLU A 140 12.45 10.44 5.78
N ALA A 141 12.26 9.11 5.75
CA ALA A 141 10.96 8.49 5.45
C ALA A 141 9.88 8.89 6.44
N VAL A 142 10.19 8.87 7.74
CA VAL A 142 9.25 9.27 8.81
C VAL A 142 8.88 10.74 8.69
N GLU A 143 9.85 11.62 8.46
CA GLU A 143 9.59 13.06 8.28
C GLU A 143 8.77 13.35 7.02
N PHE A 144 9.07 12.69 5.90
CA PHE A 144 8.25 12.78 4.69
C PHE A 144 6.80 12.33 4.96
N GLY A 145 6.62 11.17 5.60
CA GLY A 145 5.30 10.66 5.96
C GLY A 145 4.52 11.62 6.86
N ARG A 146 5.22 12.27 7.82
CA ARG A 146 4.63 13.27 8.70
C ARG A 146 4.16 14.52 7.96
N VAL A 147 4.95 15.01 7.02
CA VAL A 147 4.60 16.20 6.19
C VAL A 147 3.40 15.89 5.30
N ILE A 148 3.44 14.77 4.55
CA ILE A 148 2.36 14.36 3.66
C ILE A 148 1.09 14.07 4.44
N GLY A 149 1.18 13.28 5.51
CA GLY A 149 0.03 12.95 6.37
C GLY A 149 -0.66 14.20 6.91
N LYS A 150 0.10 15.17 7.41
CA LYS A 150 -0.42 16.46 7.88
C LYS A 150 -1.09 17.26 6.77
N SER A 151 -0.60 17.17 5.55
CA SER A 151 -1.16 17.92 4.41
C SER A 151 -2.45 17.28 3.90
N ILE A 152 -2.51 15.94 3.83
CA ILE A 152 -3.66 15.20 3.31
C ILE A 152 -4.79 15.10 4.35
N SER A 153 -4.47 15.02 5.65
CA SER A 153 -5.49 14.84 6.69
C SER A 153 -6.34 16.10 6.96
N LYS A 154 -5.84 17.29 6.63
CA LYS A 154 -6.56 18.54 6.93
C LYS A 154 -7.98 18.63 6.33
N PRO A 155 -8.22 18.24 5.07
CA PRO A 155 -9.56 18.31 4.47
C PRO A 155 -10.40 17.05 4.70
N ASN A 156 -9.89 16.01 5.37
CA ASN A 156 -10.52 14.69 5.46
C ASN A 156 -10.68 14.24 6.90
N ASP A 157 -11.80 13.61 7.20
CA ASP A 157 -12.09 13.08 8.54
C ASP A 157 -11.42 11.72 8.77
N CYS A 158 -11.29 10.92 7.72
CA CYS A 158 -10.70 9.58 7.78
C CYS A 158 -9.72 9.35 6.64
N LEU A 159 -8.48 9.05 7.01
CA LEU A 159 -7.43 8.66 6.08
C LEU A 159 -7.22 7.15 6.15
N VAL A 160 -7.48 6.45 5.04
CA VAL A 160 -7.18 5.03 4.90
C VAL A 160 -5.83 4.88 4.21
N ILE A 161 -4.89 4.20 4.85
CA ILE A 161 -3.56 3.95 4.31
C ILE A 161 -3.46 2.49 3.93
N GLY A 162 -3.21 2.23 2.64
CA GLY A 162 -2.90 0.91 2.11
C GLY A 162 -1.47 0.88 1.58
N GLU A 163 -0.90 -0.31 1.48
CA GLU A 163 0.42 -0.51 0.89
C GLU A 163 0.36 -1.45 -0.31
N SER A 164 1.28 -1.27 -1.25
CA SER A 164 1.64 -2.26 -2.25
C SER A 164 3.15 -2.40 -2.28
N ILE A 165 3.63 -3.55 -1.83
CA ILE A 165 5.04 -3.93 -1.82
C ILE A 165 5.15 -5.46 -1.94
N PRO A 166 5.94 -6.00 -2.85
CA PRO A 166 6.21 -7.44 -2.87
C PRO A 166 6.94 -7.83 -1.57
N GLY A 167 6.45 -8.89 -0.90
CA GLY A 167 7.02 -9.35 0.38
C GLY A 167 6.70 -8.47 1.60
N GLY A 168 5.71 -7.58 1.52
CA GLY A 168 5.33 -6.65 2.60
C GLY A 168 4.98 -7.34 3.92
N THR A 169 4.39 -8.53 3.89
CA THR A 169 4.10 -9.33 5.08
C THR A 169 5.36 -9.72 5.87
N THR A 170 6.48 -9.96 5.19
CA THR A 170 7.78 -10.23 5.83
C THR A 170 8.32 -8.98 6.51
N THR A 171 8.23 -7.82 5.86
CA THR A 171 8.60 -6.53 6.46
C THR A 171 7.74 -6.21 7.67
N ALA A 172 6.41 -6.39 7.57
CA ALA A 172 5.49 -6.20 8.68
C ALA A 172 5.81 -7.12 9.87
N LEU A 173 6.13 -8.39 9.61
CA LEU A 173 6.54 -9.33 10.65
C LEU A 173 7.84 -8.89 11.34
N ALA A 174 8.81 -8.38 10.60
CA ALA A 174 10.06 -7.88 11.16
C ALA A 174 9.81 -6.70 12.11
N VAL A 175 8.96 -5.74 11.72
CA VAL A 175 8.57 -4.62 12.58
C VAL A 175 7.87 -5.11 13.84
N LEU A 176 6.88 -6.00 13.72
CA LEU A 176 6.16 -6.56 14.87
C LEU A 176 7.04 -7.36 15.82
N LYS A 177 8.10 -7.97 15.33
CA LYS A 177 9.07 -8.72 16.17
C LYS A 177 10.11 -7.82 16.84
N GLY A 178 10.31 -6.60 16.31
CA GLY A 178 11.21 -5.60 16.88
C GLY A 178 10.60 -4.80 18.05
N PHE A 179 9.29 -4.88 18.22
CA PHE A 179 8.54 -4.35 19.34
C PHE A 179 8.16 -5.47 20.32
#